data_3ad160c3ad3a0c395091a3e2fb65f776
#
_entry.id   3ad160c3ad3a0c395091a3e2fb65f776
#
_cell.length_a   1.000
_cell.length_b   1.000
_cell.length_c   1.000
_cell.angle_alpha   90.00
_cell.angle_beta   90.00
_cell.angle_gamma   90.00
#
_symmetry.space_group_name_H-M   'P 1'
#
loop_
_entity.id
_entity.type
_entity.pdbx_description
1 polymer ?
#
loop_
_entity_poly.entity_id
_entity_poly.type
_entity_poly.pdbx_seq_one_letter_code
_entity_poly.pdbx_strand_id
1 'polypeptide(L)'
;MNVPYRQIRAAYTDTTITVYQAYDPAIAEPAVAARRFVPPFKRERMTWIKPSFLWMMYRCGWATKPGQTRVLAVDITRAGFAWALEHSCLSHPEPGTDAAEWRQRLRASPVRVQWDPERTPRHHALPYRSIQVGLSGAAVTRYLDEWITGITDVTGMVHDVHRALRAGRDVTDLLPRKRPYPLPTELARTVGATPDAPRPAEEGV
;
A
#
# COMPACT_ATOMS: atom_id res chain seq x y z
N MET A 1 5.22 -14.69 -16.99
CA MET A 1 5.99 -13.42 -16.81
C MET A 1 6.59 -13.43 -15.41
N ASN A 2 7.89 -13.19 -15.30
CA ASN A 2 8.57 -13.13 -14.00
C ASN A 2 8.31 -11.74 -13.38
N VAL A 3 7.70 -11.68 -12.19
CA VAL A 3 7.46 -10.42 -11.49
C VAL A 3 8.76 -9.97 -10.82
N PRO A 4 9.22 -8.72 -11.02
CA PRO A 4 10.40 -8.19 -10.34
C PRO A 4 10.29 -8.31 -8.82
N TYR A 5 11.42 -8.55 -8.13
CA TYR A 5 11.43 -8.87 -6.70
C TYR A 5 10.80 -7.77 -5.82
N ARG A 6 11.06 -6.49 -6.13
CA ARG A 6 10.45 -5.32 -5.49
C ARG A 6 9.79 -4.44 -6.56
N GLN A 7 8.53 -4.71 -6.89
CA GLN A 7 7.74 -3.92 -7.84
C GLN A 7 6.47 -3.44 -7.18
N ILE A 8 6.19 -2.14 -7.26
CA ILE A 8 4.90 -1.60 -6.82
C ILE A 8 3.84 -2.06 -7.81
N ARG A 9 2.83 -2.76 -7.31
CA ARG A 9 1.66 -3.19 -8.07
C ARG A 9 0.41 -2.71 -7.35
N ALA A 10 -0.45 -1.97 -8.07
CA ALA A 10 -1.61 -1.30 -7.50
C ALA A 10 -2.77 -1.23 -8.48
N ALA A 11 -3.95 -0.93 -7.98
CA ALA A 11 -5.02 -0.33 -8.76
C ALA A 11 -4.76 1.18 -8.82
N TYR A 12 -4.80 1.77 -10.01
CA TYR A 12 -4.58 3.21 -10.19
C TYR A 12 -5.22 3.72 -11.48
N THR A 13 -5.49 5.02 -11.50
CA THR A 13 -5.92 5.79 -12.67
C THR A 13 -4.79 6.72 -13.12
N ASP A 14 -5.08 7.65 -14.00
CA ASP A 14 -4.10 8.67 -14.40
C ASP A 14 -3.80 9.66 -13.26
N THR A 15 -4.72 9.86 -12.33
CA THR A 15 -4.61 10.84 -11.24
C THR A 15 -4.52 10.24 -9.85
N THR A 16 -5.01 9.01 -9.62
CA THR A 16 -5.09 8.39 -8.30
C THR A 16 -4.43 7.03 -8.24
N ILE A 17 -4.08 6.61 -7.01
CA ILE A 17 -3.69 5.25 -6.65
C ILE A 17 -4.52 4.80 -5.46
N THR A 18 -5.04 3.57 -5.51
CA THR A 18 -5.78 2.98 -4.40
C THR A 18 -4.84 2.32 -3.41
N VAL A 19 -4.99 2.66 -2.14
CA VAL A 19 -4.29 2.04 -1.01
C VAL A 19 -5.30 1.47 -0.02
N TYR A 20 -4.92 0.43 0.71
CA TYR A 20 -5.81 -0.27 1.64
C TYR A 20 -5.37 -0.07 3.08
N GLN A 21 -6.36 0.10 3.95
CA GLN A 21 -6.21 0.17 5.40
C GLN A 21 -7.34 -0.60 6.07
N ALA A 22 -7.13 -1.07 7.31
CA ALA A 22 -8.18 -1.72 8.08
C ALA A 22 -8.24 -1.14 9.48
N TYR A 23 -9.47 -0.92 9.96
CA TYR A 23 -9.75 -0.25 11.22
C TYR A 23 -10.91 -0.91 11.96
N ASP A 24 -11.08 -0.48 13.20
CA ASP A 24 -12.29 -0.69 13.98
C ASP A 24 -13.46 0.08 13.34
N PRO A 25 -14.72 -0.41 13.44
CA PRO A 25 -15.90 0.30 12.98
C PRO A 25 -15.98 1.75 13.48
N ALA A 26 -15.57 2.00 14.73
CA ALA A 26 -15.60 3.34 15.33
C ALA A 26 -14.72 4.36 14.57
N ILE A 27 -13.72 3.91 13.82
CA ILE A 27 -12.87 4.76 12.97
C ILE A 27 -13.36 4.73 11.52
N ALA A 28 -13.67 3.55 11.01
CA ALA A 28 -13.98 3.36 9.60
C ALA A 28 -15.32 3.99 9.19
N GLU A 29 -16.37 3.74 9.97
CA GLU A 29 -17.73 4.22 9.63
C GLU A 29 -17.81 5.76 9.57
N PRO A 30 -17.31 6.52 10.56
CA PRO A 30 -17.24 7.97 10.46
C PRO A 30 -16.37 8.47 9.31
N ALA A 31 -15.26 7.77 8.99
CA ALA A 31 -14.38 8.15 7.89
C ALA A 31 -15.08 8.02 6.53
N VAL A 32 -15.83 6.96 6.31
CA VAL A 32 -16.63 6.74 5.09
C VAL A 32 -17.74 7.78 4.98
N ALA A 33 -18.51 8.00 6.06
CA ALA A 33 -19.59 8.97 6.08
C ALA A 33 -19.11 10.41 5.79
N ALA A 34 -17.98 10.81 6.39
CA ALA A 34 -17.37 12.13 6.19
C ALA A 34 -16.51 12.23 4.92
N ARG A 35 -16.25 11.12 4.21
CA ARG A 35 -15.30 11.00 3.08
C ARG A 35 -13.88 11.48 3.42
N ARG A 36 -13.52 11.47 4.69
CA ARG A 36 -12.20 11.81 5.24
C ARG A 36 -12.05 11.20 6.62
N PHE A 37 -10.83 10.95 7.06
CA PHE A 37 -10.63 10.53 8.43
C PHE A 37 -10.96 11.66 9.42
N VAL A 38 -11.80 11.32 10.40
CA VAL A 38 -12.24 12.20 11.48
C VAL A 38 -12.00 11.52 12.83
N PRO A 39 -12.06 12.22 13.98
CA PRO A 39 -11.99 11.56 15.28
C PRO A 39 -12.98 10.40 15.38
N PRO A 40 -12.61 9.27 15.98
CA PRO A 40 -11.42 9.07 16.84
C PRO A 40 -10.13 8.65 16.11
N PHE A 41 -10.01 8.83 14.78
CA PHE A 41 -8.74 8.62 14.10
C PHE A 41 -7.65 9.54 14.69
N LYS A 42 -6.49 8.96 15.03
CA LYS A 42 -5.40 9.70 15.69
C LYS A 42 -4.37 10.16 14.67
N ARG A 43 -4.34 11.46 14.42
CA ARG A 43 -3.44 12.10 13.43
C ARG A 43 -1.96 12.06 13.82
N GLU A 44 -1.67 12.01 15.11
CA GLU A 44 -0.32 11.99 15.67
C GLU A 44 0.35 10.61 15.62
N ARG A 45 -0.41 9.56 15.29
CA ARG A 45 0.13 8.22 15.13
C ARG A 45 0.56 7.94 13.70
N MET A 46 1.67 7.22 13.56
CA MET A 46 2.06 6.70 12.25
C MET A 46 0.93 5.85 11.66
N THR A 47 0.55 6.16 10.43
CA THR A 47 -0.40 5.36 9.66
C THR A 47 0.29 4.66 8.51
N TRP A 48 -0.14 3.43 8.21
CA TRP A 48 0.44 2.61 7.15
C TRP A 48 -0.57 2.41 6.02
N ILE A 49 -0.18 2.79 4.81
CA ILE A 49 -0.95 2.59 3.58
C ILE A 49 -0.31 1.49 2.73
N LYS A 50 -1.14 0.67 2.08
CA LYS A 50 -0.71 -0.52 1.35
C LYS A 50 -1.41 -0.62 0.00
N PRO A 51 -0.67 -0.49 -1.13
CA PRO A 51 -1.26 -0.67 -2.46
C PRO A 51 -1.73 -2.10 -2.74
N SER A 52 -1.15 -3.12 -2.07
CA SER A 52 -1.57 -4.50 -2.26
C SER A 52 -2.78 -4.84 -1.39
N PHE A 53 -3.90 -5.19 -2.04
CA PHE A 53 -5.09 -5.72 -1.40
C PHE A 53 -4.79 -7.03 -0.63
N LEU A 54 -4.12 -8.00 -1.28
CA LEU A 54 -3.86 -9.30 -0.66
C LEU A 54 -2.93 -9.22 0.55
N TRP A 55 -1.93 -8.32 0.51
CA TRP A 55 -1.11 -8.09 1.69
C TRP A 55 -1.94 -7.49 2.84
N MET A 56 -2.88 -6.57 2.52
CA MET A 56 -3.80 -6.04 3.54
C MET A 56 -4.72 -7.14 4.09
N MET A 57 -5.21 -8.06 3.25
CA MET A 57 -6.02 -9.21 3.70
C MET A 57 -5.24 -10.11 4.64
N TYR A 58 -3.99 -10.43 4.31
CA TYR A 58 -3.10 -11.13 5.22
C TYR A 58 -2.93 -10.39 6.56
N ARG A 59 -2.75 -9.08 6.53
CA ARG A 59 -2.53 -8.25 7.72
C ARG A 59 -3.75 -8.21 8.63
N CYS A 60 -4.96 -8.07 8.10
CA CYS A 60 -6.22 -7.98 8.85
C CYS A 60 -6.96 -9.33 9.00
N GLY A 61 -6.43 -10.42 8.42
CA GLY A 61 -7.08 -11.73 8.45
C GLY A 61 -8.45 -11.75 7.78
N TRP A 62 -8.56 -11.15 6.59
CA TRP A 62 -9.85 -11.01 5.90
C TRP A 62 -10.91 -10.29 6.75
N ALA A 63 -10.52 -9.20 7.39
CA ALA A 63 -11.37 -8.39 8.28
C ALA A 63 -11.88 -9.13 9.53
N THR A 64 -11.14 -10.12 10.04
CA THR A 64 -11.52 -10.87 11.26
C THR A 64 -10.71 -10.51 12.48
N LYS A 65 -9.56 -9.82 12.34
CA LYS A 65 -8.73 -9.45 13.48
C LYS A 65 -9.35 -8.30 14.27
N PRO A 66 -9.31 -8.35 15.61
CA PRO A 66 -9.79 -7.24 16.45
C PRO A 66 -9.16 -5.90 16.06
N GLY A 67 -9.97 -4.85 16.01
CA GLY A 67 -9.54 -3.51 15.59
C GLY A 67 -9.25 -3.34 14.10
N GLN A 68 -9.49 -4.37 13.27
CA GLN A 68 -9.26 -4.38 11.83
C GLN A 68 -10.41 -5.07 11.08
N THR A 69 -11.63 -4.87 11.55
CA THR A 69 -12.84 -5.56 11.04
C THR A 69 -13.56 -4.79 9.93
N ARG A 70 -13.11 -3.58 9.62
CA ARG A 70 -13.53 -2.81 8.45
C ARG A 70 -12.33 -2.56 7.56
N VAL A 71 -12.47 -2.83 6.28
CA VAL A 71 -11.41 -2.60 5.27
C VAL A 71 -11.81 -1.44 4.38
N LEU A 72 -10.94 -0.46 4.31
CA LEU A 72 -11.12 0.73 3.50
C LEU A 72 -10.20 0.67 2.27
N ALA A 73 -10.76 0.90 1.10
CA ALA A 73 -10.05 1.33 -0.09
C ALA A 73 -10.00 2.86 -0.08
N VAL A 74 -8.81 3.42 -0.06
CA VAL A 74 -8.59 4.86 -0.02
C VAL A 74 -7.89 5.26 -1.32
N ASP A 75 -8.55 6.10 -2.10
CA ASP A 75 -7.94 6.68 -3.28
C ASP A 75 -7.19 7.94 -2.88
N ILE A 76 -5.92 8.00 -3.25
CA ILE A 76 -5.06 9.16 -3.02
C ILE A 76 -4.48 9.64 -4.33
N THR A 77 -4.12 10.92 -4.39
CA THR A 77 -3.47 11.48 -5.56
C THR A 77 -2.14 10.79 -5.84
N ARG A 78 -1.83 10.55 -7.11
CA ARG A 78 -0.51 10.01 -7.51
C ARG A 78 0.63 10.97 -7.15
N ALA A 79 0.38 12.27 -7.21
CA ALA A 79 1.35 13.29 -6.76
C ALA A 79 1.66 13.15 -5.26
N GLY A 80 0.65 12.93 -4.41
CA GLY A 80 0.84 12.68 -2.97
C GLY A 80 1.60 11.38 -2.70
N PHE A 81 1.28 10.31 -3.44
CA PHE A 81 2.02 9.07 -3.33
C PHE A 81 3.48 9.21 -3.75
N ALA A 82 3.75 9.93 -4.86
CA ALA A 82 5.11 10.24 -5.32
C ALA A 82 5.89 11.04 -4.26
N TRP A 83 5.26 12.08 -3.69
CA TRP A 83 5.86 12.86 -2.60
C TRP A 83 6.23 11.97 -1.40
N ALA A 84 5.33 11.04 -1.02
CA ALA A 84 5.60 10.11 0.07
C ALA A 84 6.83 9.23 -0.22
N LEU A 85 6.95 8.73 -1.44
CA LEU A 85 8.11 7.90 -1.84
C LEU A 85 9.40 8.72 -1.87
N GLU A 86 9.36 9.96 -2.37
CA GLU A 86 10.51 10.88 -2.43
C GLU A 86 11.06 11.20 -1.04
N HIS A 87 10.17 11.42 -0.05
CA HIS A 87 10.53 11.78 1.33
C HIS A 87 10.66 10.57 2.25
N SER A 88 10.87 9.39 1.68
CA SER A 88 10.92 8.14 2.44
C SER A 88 12.35 7.69 2.76
N CYS A 89 12.43 6.89 3.83
CA CYS A 89 13.59 6.07 4.14
C CYS A 89 13.14 4.61 4.28
N LEU A 90 13.97 3.67 3.82
CA LEU A 90 13.72 2.23 4.02
C LEU A 90 13.75 1.90 5.51
N SER A 91 12.76 1.13 5.98
CA SER A 91 12.65 0.70 7.38
C SER A 91 13.81 -0.21 7.83
N HIS A 92 14.50 -0.82 6.89
CA HIS A 92 15.70 -1.63 7.12
C HIS A 92 16.79 -1.17 6.16
N PRO A 93 18.07 -1.12 6.61
CA PRO A 93 19.16 -0.73 5.74
C PRO A 93 19.38 -1.77 4.64
N GLU A 94 19.82 -1.35 3.49
CA GLU A 94 20.29 -2.24 2.45
C GLU A 94 21.73 -2.73 2.76
N PRO A 95 22.13 -3.90 2.23
CA PRO A 95 23.49 -4.37 2.40
C PRO A 95 24.52 -3.31 1.98
N GLY A 96 25.52 -3.08 2.83
CA GLY A 96 26.57 -2.08 2.59
C GLY A 96 26.23 -0.65 3.04
N THR A 97 25.01 -0.39 3.54
CA THR A 97 24.65 0.91 4.09
C THR A 97 25.28 1.12 5.46
N ASP A 98 25.91 2.29 5.70
CA ASP A 98 26.37 2.66 7.05
C ASP A 98 25.18 2.77 8.02
N ALA A 99 25.29 2.07 9.15
CA ALA A 99 24.20 1.97 10.11
C ALA A 99 23.89 3.29 10.83
N ALA A 100 24.89 4.16 11.03
CA ALA A 100 24.69 5.45 11.71
C ALA A 100 24.02 6.45 10.76
N GLU A 101 24.48 6.52 9.52
CA GLU A 101 23.87 7.33 8.47
C GLU A 101 22.43 6.91 8.21
N TRP A 102 22.16 5.60 8.07
CA TRP A 102 20.80 5.09 7.89
C TRP A 102 19.88 5.47 9.07
N ARG A 103 20.34 5.32 10.32
CA ARG A 103 19.53 5.72 11.50
C ARG A 103 19.24 7.21 11.53
N GLN A 104 20.19 8.05 11.09
CA GLN A 104 19.99 9.48 10.98
C GLN A 104 18.93 9.82 9.94
N ARG A 105 19.02 9.23 8.73
CA ARG A 105 18.03 9.38 7.67
C ARG A 105 16.66 8.89 8.11
N LEU A 106 16.58 7.72 8.77
CA LEU A 106 15.32 7.15 9.25
C LEU A 106 14.63 8.08 10.26
N ARG A 107 15.38 8.73 11.15
CA ARG A 107 14.81 9.70 12.10
C ARG A 107 14.36 10.99 11.44
N ALA A 108 15.05 11.45 10.43
CA ALA A 108 14.72 12.67 9.69
C ALA A 108 13.56 12.50 8.70
N SER A 109 13.30 11.29 8.22
CA SER A 109 12.27 11.05 7.21
C SER A 109 10.87 10.96 7.81
N PRO A 110 9.89 11.73 7.29
CA PRO A 110 8.50 11.63 7.71
C PRO A 110 7.79 10.39 7.17
N VAL A 111 8.43 9.67 6.25
CA VAL A 111 7.88 8.49 5.58
C VAL A 111 8.83 7.31 5.70
N ARG A 112 8.28 6.13 5.98
CA ARG A 112 9.02 4.86 5.99
C ARG A 112 8.50 3.94 4.90
N VAL A 113 9.40 3.30 4.19
CA VAL A 113 9.07 2.26 3.21
C VAL A 113 9.52 0.90 3.74
N GLN A 114 8.62 -0.07 3.63
CA GLN A 114 8.93 -1.47 3.94
C GLN A 114 8.45 -2.37 2.80
N TRP A 115 9.28 -3.35 2.45
CA TRP A 115 8.96 -4.37 1.48
C TRP A 115 8.73 -5.71 2.17
N ASP A 116 7.49 -6.21 2.09
CA ASP A 116 7.09 -7.48 2.69
C ASP A 116 6.81 -8.52 1.60
N PRO A 117 6.91 -9.81 1.90
CA PRO A 117 6.49 -10.83 0.95
C PRO A 117 5.04 -10.60 0.52
N GLU A 118 4.79 -10.50 -0.79
CA GLU A 118 3.42 -10.47 -1.32
C GLU A 118 2.72 -11.79 -0.98
N ARG A 119 1.40 -11.79 -0.95
CA ARG A 119 0.59 -12.92 -0.50
C ARG A 119 -0.32 -13.45 -1.59
N THR A 120 -0.52 -14.78 -1.56
CA THR A 120 -1.64 -15.41 -2.26
C THR A 120 -2.94 -15.13 -1.51
N PRO A 121 -4.12 -15.37 -2.13
CA PRO A 121 -5.40 -15.31 -1.41
C PRO A 121 -5.45 -16.23 -0.16
N ARG A 122 -4.68 -17.32 -0.14
CA ARG A 122 -4.57 -18.25 1.00
C ARG A 122 -3.44 -17.88 1.97
N HIS A 123 -2.94 -16.63 1.90
CA HIS A 123 -1.89 -16.07 2.76
C HIS A 123 -0.48 -16.69 2.62
N HIS A 124 -0.24 -17.55 1.64
CA HIS A 124 1.12 -18.03 1.37
C HIS A 124 1.99 -16.90 0.83
N ALA A 125 3.25 -16.87 1.24
CA ALA A 125 4.21 -15.91 0.72
C ALA A 125 4.54 -16.18 -0.76
N LEU A 126 4.59 -15.10 -1.54
CA LEU A 126 5.04 -15.14 -2.93
C LEU A 126 6.55 -14.78 -3.01
N PRO A 127 7.25 -15.17 -4.08
CA PRO A 127 8.70 -14.94 -4.23
C PRO A 127 9.05 -13.47 -4.52
N TYR A 128 8.09 -12.59 -4.65
CA TYR A 128 8.26 -11.14 -4.81
C TYR A 128 7.57 -10.39 -3.67
N ARG A 129 7.87 -9.09 -3.57
CA ARG A 129 7.44 -8.27 -2.45
C ARG A 129 6.42 -7.22 -2.84
N SER A 130 5.61 -6.81 -1.87
CA SER A 130 4.73 -5.64 -1.93
C SER A 130 5.23 -4.56 -0.99
N ILE A 131 4.95 -3.32 -1.35
CA ILE A 131 5.32 -2.14 -0.57
C ILE A 131 4.25 -1.82 0.48
N GLN A 132 4.69 -1.39 1.65
CA GLN A 132 3.87 -0.58 2.56
C GLN A 132 4.59 0.72 2.89
N VAL A 133 3.82 1.77 3.04
CA VAL A 133 4.30 3.13 3.27
C VAL A 133 3.75 3.64 4.59
N GLY A 134 4.63 3.89 5.54
CA GLY A 134 4.32 4.43 6.86
C GLY A 134 4.48 5.94 6.86
N LEU A 135 3.41 6.65 7.16
CA LEU A 135 3.35 8.10 7.20
C LEU A 135 3.38 8.59 8.64
N SER A 136 4.18 9.61 8.94
CA SER A 136 4.27 10.23 10.26
C SER A 136 4.38 11.77 10.15
N GLY A 137 4.02 12.48 11.22
CA GLY A 137 4.12 13.94 11.29
C GLY A 137 3.48 14.63 10.08
N ALA A 138 4.24 15.47 9.38
CA ALA A 138 3.77 16.23 8.23
C ALA A 138 3.20 15.35 7.10
N ALA A 139 3.71 14.12 6.93
CA ALA A 139 3.18 13.21 5.92
C ALA A 139 1.76 12.73 6.24
N VAL A 140 1.41 12.53 7.53
CA VAL A 140 0.04 12.22 7.94
C VAL A 140 -0.88 13.40 7.65
N THR A 141 -0.45 14.63 7.98
CA THR A 141 -1.24 15.84 7.71
C THR A 141 -1.55 15.97 6.22
N ARG A 142 -0.54 15.87 5.37
CA ARG A 142 -0.73 15.91 3.90
C ARG A 142 -1.62 14.78 3.39
N TYR A 143 -1.42 13.55 3.89
CA TYR A 143 -2.26 12.41 3.53
C TYR A 143 -3.73 12.70 3.79
N LEU A 144 -4.05 13.19 4.98
CA LEU A 144 -5.44 13.41 5.43
C LEU A 144 -6.10 14.61 4.78
N ASP A 145 -5.34 15.69 4.57
CA ASP A 145 -5.89 17.00 4.19
C ASP A 145 -5.71 17.30 2.70
N GLU A 146 -4.73 16.67 2.01
CA GLU A 146 -4.39 17.01 0.63
C GLU A 146 -4.53 15.82 -0.35
N TRP A 147 -4.19 14.58 0.09
CA TRP A 147 -4.02 13.47 -0.87
C TRP A 147 -5.27 12.60 -1.04
N ILE A 148 -6.07 12.43 0.00
CA ILE A 148 -7.28 11.59 -0.05
C ILE A 148 -8.31 12.24 -0.97
N THR A 149 -8.73 11.48 -2.01
CA THR A 149 -9.76 11.88 -2.95
C THR A 149 -11.05 11.05 -2.79
N GLY A 150 -10.94 9.89 -2.15
CA GLY A 150 -12.08 9.01 -1.89
C GLY A 150 -11.78 7.97 -0.82
N ILE A 151 -12.82 7.58 -0.07
CA ILE A 151 -12.78 6.47 0.90
C ILE A 151 -14.00 5.59 0.64
N THR A 152 -13.77 4.31 0.42
CA THR A 152 -14.83 3.31 0.19
C THR A 152 -14.68 2.16 1.18
N ASP A 153 -15.74 1.79 1.88
CA ASP A 153 -15.78 0.55 2.66
C ASP A 153 -15.93 -0.64 1.71
N VAL A 154 -14.91 -1.48 1.66
CA VAL A 154 -14.88 -2.69 0.83
C VAL A 154 -15.06 -3.97 1.66
N THR A 155 -15.46 -3.87 2.92
CA THR A 155 -15.60 -5.00 3.85
C THR A 155 -16.57 -6.06 3.33
N GLY A 156 -17.67 -5.66 2.70
CA GLY A 156 -18.61 -6.60 2.08
C GLY A 156 -17.94 -7.46 1.03
N MET A 157 -17.21 -6.86 0.09
CA MET A 157 -16.43 -7.56 -0.94
C MET A 157 -15.37 -8.47 -0.31
N VAL A 158 -14.68 -8.01 0.73
CA VAL A 158 -13.69 -8.81 1.47
C VAL A 158 -14.30 -10.09 2.02
N HIS A 159 -15.48 -9.99 2.65
CA HIS A 159 -16.20 -11.15 3.20
C HIS A 159 -16.68 -12.10 2.11
N ASP A 160 -17.13 -11.58 0.97
CA ASP A 160 -17.59 -12.41 -0.16
C ASP A 160 -16.43 -13.20 -0.78
N VAL A 161 -15.28 -12.57 -0.98
CA VAL A 161 -14.05 -13.24 -1.44
C VAL A 161 -13.61 -14.30 -0.44
N HIS A 162 -13.57 -13.97 0.86
CA HIS A 162 -13.17 -14.92 1.90
C HIS A 162 -14.11 -16.12 1.98
N ARG A 163 -15.42 -15.92 1.84
CA ARG A 163 -16.42 -16.99 1.80
C ARG A 163 -16.21 -17.89 0.58
N ALA A 164 -15.93 -17.30 -0.59
CA ALA A 164 -15.62 -18.04 -1.80
C ALA A 164 -14.35 -18.90 -1.66
N LEU A 165 -13.29 -18.34 -1.06
CA LEU A 165 -12.05 -19.05 -0.75
C LEU A 165 -12.28 -20.25 0.18
N ARG A 166 -13.08 -20.07 1.23
CA ARG A 166 -13.42 -21.16 2.17
C ARG A 166 -14.24 -22.25 1.53
N ALA A 167 -15.04 -21.92 0.52
CA ALA A 167 -15.78 -22.87 -0.30
C ALA A 167 -14.94 -23.53 -1.40
N GLY A 168 -13.61 -23.29 -1.43
CA GLY A 168 -12.71 -23.87 -2.43
C GLY A 168 -12.82 -23.27 -3.83
N ARG A 169 -13.57 -22.17 -4.02
CA ARG A 169 -13.76 -21.53 -5.32
C ARG A 169 -12.54 -20.72 -5.75
N ASP A 170 -12.33 -20.60 -7.04
CA ASP A 170 -11.42 -19.60 -7.58
C ASP A 170 -11.97 -18.18 -7.32
N VAL A 171 -11.09 -17.29 -6.89
CA VAL A 171 -11.45 -15.91 -6.55
C VAL A 171 -10.71 -14.89 -7.41
N THR A 172 -9.99 -15.34 -8.43
CA THR A 172 -9.13 -14.48 -9.25
C THR A 172 -9.89 -13.28 -9.81
N ASP A 173 -11.09 -13.50 -10.33
CA ASP A 173 -11.94 -12.45 -10.91
C ASP A 173 -12.67 -11.58 -9.87
N LEU A 174 -12.69 -12.00 -8.60
CA LEU A 174 -13.28 -11.24 -7.50
C LEU A 174 -12.28 -10.26 -6.85
N LEU A 175 -10.98 -10.42 -7.15
CA LEU A 175 -9.95 -9.57 -6.57
C LEU A 175 -9.83 -8.23 -7.31
N PRO A 176 -9.52 -7.13 -6.61
CA PRO A 176 -9.20 -5.87 -7.27
C PRO A 176 -8.04 -6.06 -8.26
N ARG A 177 -8.24 -5.59 -9.49
CA ARG A 177 -7.20 -5.65 -10.54
C ARG A 177 -6.03 -4.77 -10.16
N LYS A 178 -4.84 -5.34 -10.12
CA LYS A 178 -3.59 -4.60 -9.90
C LYS A 178 -2.64 -4.79 -11.09
N ARG A 179 -1.92 -3.73 -11.43
CA ARG A 179 -0.91 -3.72 -12.49
C ARG A 179 0.38 -3.06 -12.00
N PRO A 180 1.53 -3.26 -12.68
CA PRO A 180 2.75 -2.53 -12.36
C PRO A 180 2.48 -1.03 -12.32
N TYR A 181 2.88 -0.37 -11.24
CA TYR A 181 2.76 1.07 -11.08
C TYR A 181 3.98 1.75 -11.71
N PRO A 182 3.79 2.69 -12.65
CA PRO A 182 4.91 3.38 -13.29
C PRO A 182 5.63 4.24 -12.27
N LEU A 183 6.91 3.94 -12.06
CA LEU A 183 7.75 4.61 -11.07
C LEU A 183 8.94 5.28 -11.78
N PRO A 184 9.14 6.60 -11.63
CA PRO A 184 10.35 7.28 -12.12
C PRO A 184 11.61 6.63 -11.54
N THR A 185 12.68 6.58 -12.32
CA THR A 185 13.94 5.92 -11.94
C THR A 185 14.50 6.41 -10.60
N GLU A 186 14.43 7.71 -10.34
CA GLU A 186 14.89 8.31 -9.08
C GLU A 186 14.08 7.79 -7.88
N LEU A 187 12.76 7.76 -8.00
CA LEU A 187 11.90 7.22 -6.94
C LEU A 187 12.12 5.71 -6.76
N ALA A 188 12.35 4.97 -7.85
CA ALA A 188 12.67 3.55 -7.77
C ALA A 188 13.95 3.31 -6.93
N ARG A 189 14.99 4.12 -7.13
CA ARG A 189 16.21 4.06 -6.31
C ARG A 189 15.94 4.42 -4.85
N THR A 190 15.21 5.50 -4.59
CA THR A 190 14.88 5.95 -3.23
C THR A 190 14.20 4.86 -2.41
N VAL A 191 13.27 4.12 -3.02
CA VAL A 191 12.51 3.07 -2.32
C VAL A 191 13.14 1.68 -2.47
N GLY A 192 14.29 1.53 -3.12
CA GLY A 192 14.95 0.24 -3.37
C GLY A 192 14.10 -0.71 -4.23
N ALA A 193 13.32 -0.18 -5.18
CA ALA A 193 12.57 -1.00 -6.12
C ALA A 193 13.53 -1.68 -7.11
N THR A 194 13.19 -2.92 -7.50
CA THR A 194 13.92 -3.60 -8.57
C THR A 194 13.67 -2.88 -9.90
N PRO A 195 14.69 -2.50 -10.65
CA PRO A 195 14.49 -1.91 -11.97
C PRO A 195 13.61 -2.82 -12.84
N ASP A 196 12.69 -2.24 -13.59
CA ASP A 196 11.97 -2.97 -14.63
C ASP A 196 12.99 -3.43 -15.69
N ALA A 197 12.85 -4.67 -16.16
CA ALA A 197 13.62 -5.11 -17.30
C ALA A 197 13.34 -4.14 -18.47
N PRO A 198 14.37 -3.74 -19.24
CA PRO A 198 14.18 -2.86 -20.37
C PRO A 198 13.07 -3.48 -21.28
N ARG A 199 12.06 -2.70 -21.61
CA ARG A 199 11.12 -3.12 -22.66
C ARG A 199 11.90 -3.39 -23.92
N PRO A 200 11.67 -4.53 -24.62
CA PRO A 200 12.23 -4.67 -25.95
C PRO A 200 11.80 -3.44 -26.76
N ALA A 201 12.76 -2.83 -27.47
CA ALA A 201 12.45 -1.74 -28.36
C ALA A 201 11.33 -2.20 -29.29
N GLU A 202 10.27 -1.41 -29.42
CA GLU A 202 9.27 -1.63 -30.46
C GLU A 202 10.05 -1.49 -31.78
N GLU A 203 10.37 -2.63 -32.42
CA GLU A 203 10.89 -2.62 -33.76
C GLU A 203 9.80 -1.99 -34.63
N GLY A 204 10.05 -0.75 -35.05
CA GLY A 204 9.20 -0.02 -35.94
C GLY A 204 9.01 -0.79 -37.25
N VAL A 205 7.77 -1.07 -37.56
CA VAL A 205 7.32 -1.51 -38.89
C VAL A 205 7.04 -0.29 -39.76
#